data_e1b24213434fb90667fd6409201a7b8f
#
_entry.id   e1b24213434fb90667fd6409201a7b8f
#
_cell.length_a   1.000
_cell.length_b   1.000
_cell.length_c   1.000
_cell.angle_alpha   90.00
_cell.angle_beta   90.00
_cell.angle_gamma   90.00
#
_symmetry.space_group_name_H-M   'P 1'
#
loop_
_entity.id
_entity.type
_entity.pdbx_description
1 polymer ?
#
loop_
_entity_poly.entity_id
_entity_poly.type
_entity_poly.pdbx_seq_one_letter_code
_entity_poly.pdbx_strand_id
1 'polypeptide(L)'
;MTELLAAAARASTVGNMQLYSIVVTSAGSPVFGELGPCHFNQPAATGAGALVTFCADVHRFSMWCRQRGAKPGYDNLQWFVNGAIDALLASQNFSLEAEANGLGICYLGTTTYNAADIVRILHLPRGVVPVTTVAVGYPAEPLPELTDRLPLEAVVHRDNYRDYTPEWINEVWAAREASEETARLLAENELPNLARIFTERRYTTADNLRFSRAYLDVLRGQGMFEFDLKD
;
A
#
# COMPACT_ATOMS: atom_id res chain seq x y z
N MET A 1 -18.76 3.31 7.66
CA MET A 1 -17.75 4.09 6.89
C MET A 1 -17.31 5.36 7.63
N THR A 2 -18.19 6.24 8.09
CA THR A 2 -17.81 7.50 8.79
C THR A 2 -16.93 7.25 10.02
N GLU A 3 -17.27 6.27 10.84
CA GLU A 3 -16.47 5.88 12.02
C GLU A 3 -15.09 5.37 11.65
N LEU A 4 -14.99 4.52 10.63
CA LEU A 4 -13.73 4.01 10.11
C LEU A 4 -12.81 5.14 9.63
N LEU A 5 -13.38 6.11 8.90
CA LEU A 5 -12.63 7.29 8.43
C LEU A 5 -12.24 8.22 9.58
N ALA A 6 -13.07 8.34 10.61
CA ALA A 6 -12.75 9.10 11.82
C ALA A 6 -11.57 8.47 12.58
N ALA A 7 -11.53 7.13 12.69
CA ALA A 7 -10.40 6.39 13.26
C ALA A 7 -9.13 6.56 12.41
N ALA A 8 -9.23 6.45 11.09
CA ALA A 8 -8.14 6.72 10.16
C ALA A 8 -7.52 8.11 10.38
N ALA A 9 -8.36 9.14 10.53
CA ALA A 9 -7.95 10.52 10.72
C ALA A 9 -7.27 10.79 12.09
N ARG A 10 -7.27 9.83 13.01
CA ARG A 10 -6.54 9.92 14.29
C ARG A 10 -5.11 9.41 14.22
N ALA A 11 -4.67 8.89 13.07
CA ALA A 11 -3.29 8.48 12.87
C ALA A 11 -2.31 9.65 13.09
N SER A 12 -1.10 9.31 13.48
CA SER A 12 -0.01 10.29 13.56
C SER A 12 0.34 10.83 12.18
N THR A 13 0.65 12.13 12.10
CA THR A 13 1.08 12.77 10.85
C THR A 13 2.27 13.69 11.10
N VAL A 14 3.10 13.87 10.08
CA VAL A 14 4.26 14.76 10.15
C VAL A 14 3.80 16.18 10.41
N GLY A 15 4.32 16.81 11.49
CA GLY A 15 4.01 18.20 11.86
C GLY A 15 2.52 18.52 11.98
N ASN A 16 1.65 17.51 12.15
CA ASN A 16 0.19 17.62 12.10
C ASN A 16 -0.35 18.25 10.80
N MET A 17 0.40 18.13 9.70
CA MET A 17 0.01 18.67 8.38
C MET A 17 -1.02 17.81 7.66
N GLN A 18 -1.14 16.54 8.04
CA GLN A 18 -2.08 15.55 7.46
C GLN A 18 -1.89 15.46 5.94
N LEU A 19 -0.67 15.10 5.51
CA LEU A 19 -0.28 15.06 4.11
C LEU A 19 -0.84 13.82 3.38
N TYR A 20 -2.10 13.53 3.60
CA TYR A 20 -2.81 12.44 2.93
C TYR A 20 -4.23 12.86 2.55
N SER A 21 -4.78 12.19 1.57
CA SER A 21 -6.19 12.21 1.21
C SER A 21 -6.72 10.81 1.06
N ILE A 22 -8.01 10.61 1.34
CA ILE A 22 -8.68 9.33 1.26
C ILE A 22 -9.80 9.44 0.24
N VAL A 23 -9.78 8.59 -0.79
CA VAL A 23 -10.87 8.49 -1.77
C VAL A 23 -11.65 7.22 -1.52
N VAL A 24 -12.92 7.35 -1.19
CA VAL A 24 -13.83 6.22 -0.96
C VAL A 24 -14.65 5.97 -2.21
N THR A 25 -14.53 4.79 -2.79
CA THR A 25 -15.29 4.35 -3.95
C THR A 25 -16.18 3.19 -3.54
N SER A 26 -17.49 3.46 -3.43
CA SER A 26 -18.47 2.45 -3.01
C SER A 26 -18.84 1.50 -4.14
N ALA A 27 -19.12 0.25 -3.80
CA ALA A 27 -19.67 -0.72 -4.74
C ALA A 27 -20.95 -0.16 -5.42
N GLY A 28 -21.11 -0.48 -6.71
CA GLY A 28 -22.21 0.01 -7.53
C GLY A 28 -21.99 1.40 -8.15
N SER A 29 -20.93 2.15 -7.77
CA SER A 29 -20.56 3.34 -8.52
C SER A 29 -19.86 2.98 -9.84
N PRO A 30 -19.98 3.77 -10.92
CA PRO A 30 -19.25 3.53 -12.16
C PRO A 30 -17.73 3.46 -11.93
N VAL A 31 -17.20 4.34 -11.10
CA VAL A 31 -15.78 4.42 -10.74
C VAL A 31 -15.28 3.14 -10.06
N PHE A 32 -16.12 2.46 -9.27
CA PHE A 32 -15.76 1.18 -8.66
C PHE A 32 -15.44 0.12 -9.73
N GLY A 33 -16.26 0.04 -10.77
CA GLY A 33 -16.05 -0.87 -11.90
C GLY A 33 -14.77 -0.55 -12.67
N GLU A 34 -14.45 0.74 -12.86
CA GLU A 34 -13.23 1.18 -13.53
C GLU A 34 -11.96 0.86 -12.76
N LEU A 35 -12.01 0.81 -11.43
CA LEU A 35 -10.88 0.44 -10.58
C LEU A 35 -10.57 -1.06 -10.57
N GLY A 36 -11.54 -1.93 -10.89
CA GLY A 36 -11.33 -3.37 -10.91
C GLY A 36 -10.10 -3.82 -11.70
N PRO A 37 -9.94 -3.41 -12.98
CA PRO A 37 -8.75 -3.71 -13.79
C PRO A 37 -7.44 -3.21 -13.17
N CYS A 38 -7.44 -2.07 -12.46
CA CYS A 38 -6.26 -1.56 -11.77
C CYS A 38 -5.75 -2.52 -10.69
N HIS A 39 -6.64 -3.37 -10.19
CA HIS A 39 -6.35 -4.40 -9.20
C HIS A 39 -6.41 -5.81 -9.80
N PHE A 40 -6.18 -5.95 -11.12
CA PHE A 40 -6.19 -7.23 -11.86
C PHE A 40 -7.49 -8.02 -11.70
N ASN A 41 -8.60 -7.34 -11.45
CA ASN A 41 -9.90 -7.94 -11.16
C ASN A 41 -9.86 -9.00 -10.05
N GLN A 42 -8.99 -8.82 -9.06
CA GLN A 42 -8.92 -9.74 -7.93
C GLN A 42 -10.28 -9.82 -7.21
N PRO A 43 -10.72 -11.01 -6.77
CA PRO A 43 -12.00 -11.15 -6.07
C PRO A 43 -12.13 -10.24 -4.86
N ALA A 44 -11.04 -10.03 -4.11
CA ALA A 44 -11.02 -9.09 -2.99
C ALA A 44 -11.31 -7.63 -3.39
N ALA A 45 -10.97 -7.22 -4.62
CA ALA A 45 -11.27 -5.88 -5.11
C ALA A 45 -12.69 -5.80 -5.70
N THR A 46 -13.07 -6.75 -6.56
CA THR A 46 -14.35 -6.71 -7.28
C THR A 46 -15.54 -7.10 -6.42
N GLY A 47 -15.33 -7.87 -5.36
CA GLY A 47 -16.35 -8.30 -4.40
C GLY A 47 -16.48 -7.41 -3.16
N ALA A 48 -15.65 -6.36 -3.02
CA ALA A 48 -15.68 -5.47 -1.87
C ALA A 48 -16.94 -4.60 -1.82
N GLY A 49 -17.34 -4.19 -0.62
CA GLY A 49 -18.38 -3.17 -0.42
C GLY A 49 -17.88 -1.76 -0.77
N ALA A 50 -16.59 -1.51 -0.61
CA ALA A 50 -15.91 -0.30 -1.05
C ALA A 50 -14.42 -0.53 -1.29
N LEU A 51 -13.83 0.29 -2.16
CA LEU A 51 -12.39 0.48 -2.32
C LEU A 51 -12.02 1.84 -1.70
N VAL A 52 -11.10 1.82 -0.75
CA VAL A 52 -10.65 3.02 -0.04
C VAL A 52 -9.19 3.27 -0.41
N THR A 53 -8.96 4.26 -1.27
CA THR A 53 -7.62 4.60 -1.76
C THR A 53 -7.02 5.71 -0.91
N PHE A 54 -5.90 5.41 -0.27
CA PHE A 54 -5.11 6.34 0.53
C PHE A 54 -3.98 6.92 -0.33
N CYS A 55 -3.93 8.23 -0.42
CA CYS A 55 -3.00 8.97 -1.26
C CYS A 55 -2.07 9.83 -0.41
N ALA A 56 -0.78 9.90 -0.77
CA ALA A 56 0.08 10.99 -0.34
C ALA A 56 -0.43 12.28 -0.99
N ASP A 57 -0.63 13.33 -0.21
CA ASP A 57 -1.23 14.59 -0.67
C ASP A 57 -0.48 15.80 -0.11
N VAL A 58 0.42 16.34 -0.90
CA VAL A 58 1.09 17.62 -0.61
C VAL A 58 0.37 18.81 -1.27
N HIS A 59 -0.61 18.54 -2.13
CA HIS A 59 -1.36 19.55 -2.87
C HIS A 59 -2.19 20.45 -1.95
N ARG A 60 -3.02 19.85 -1.10
CA ARG A 60 -3.91 20.57 -0.18
C ARG A 60 -3.15 21.51 0.74
N PHE A 61 -2.06 21.02 1.35
CA PHE A 61 -1.23 21.83 2.25
C PHE A 61 -0.49 22.94 1.49
N SER A 62 0.03 22.65 0.30
CA SER A 62 0.65 23.64 -0.58
C SER A 62 -0.32 24.75 -1.00
N MET A 63 -1.57 24.40 -1.30
CA MET A 63 -2.61 25.39 -1.62
C MET A 63 -2.88 26.30 -0.42
N TRP A 64 -3.01 25.74 0.78
CA TRP A 64 -3.18 26.53 2.00
C TRP A 64 -2.02 27.50 2.22
N CYS A 65 -0.77 27.05 2.07
CA CYS A 65 0.41 27.90 2.17
C CYS A 65 0.34 29.09 1.20
N ARG A 66 0.05 28.83 -0.07
CA ARG A 66 -0.08 29.88 -1.11
C ARG A 66 -1.17 30.89 -0.78
N GLN A 67 -2.32 30.43 -0.29
CA GLN A 67 -3.41 31.33 0.15
C GLN A 67 -3.02 32.23 1.35
N ARG A 68 -2.00 31.85 2.09
CA ARG A 68 -1.43 32.64 3.21
C ARG A 68 -0.19 33.42 2.82
N GLY A 69 0.12 33.51 1.52
CA GLY A 69 1.29 34.23 1.00
C GLY A 69 2.62 33.53 1.23
N ALA A 70 2.60 32.26 1.67
CA ALA A 70 3.81 31.47 1.86
C ALA A 70 4.18 30.73 0.57
N LYS A 71 5.48 30.50 0.35
CA LYS A 71 6.01 29.72 -0.77
C LYS A 71 6.25 28.27 -0.33
N PRO A 72 5.40 27.30 -0.71
CA PRO A 72 5.62 25.90 -0.35
C PRO A 72 6.79 25.30 -1.15
N GLY A 73 7.46 24.30 -0.56
CA GLY A 73 8.53 23.51 -1.17
C GLY A 73 8.32 22.01 -0.92
N TYR A 74 7.10 21.52 -1.13
CA TYR A 74 6.71 20.13 -0.80
C TYR A 74 6.65 19.19 -2.01
N ASP A 75 6.98 19.66 -3.20
CA ASP A 75 6.95 18.96 -4.48
C ASP A 75 8.26 18.20 -4.75
N ASN A 76 8.67 17.38 -3.80
CA ASN A 76 9.89 16.59 -3.88
C ASN A 76 9.76 15.22 -3.21
N LEU A 77 10.76 14.36 -3.41
CA LEU A 77 10.77 12.99 -2.91
C LEU A 77 10.60 12.90 -1.38
N GLN A 78 11.26 13.78 -0.62
CA GLN A 78 11.18 13.75 0.85
C GLN A 78 9.73 13.95 1.32
N TRP A 79 9.01 14.88 0.71
CA TRP A 79 7.62 15.16 1.10
C TRP A 79 6.63 14.14 0.54
N PHE A 80 6.92 13.51 -0.59
CA PHE A 80 6.19 12.31 -1.01
C PHE A 80 6.33 11.20 0.03
N VAL A 81 7.54 10.90 0.49
CA VAL A 81 7.78 9.86 1.52
C VAL A 81 7.02 10.18 2.81
N ASN A 82 7.06 11.42 3.28
CA ASN A 82 6.30 11.85 4.47
C ASN A 82 4.79 11.67 4.27
N GLY A 83 4.25 12.08 3.12
CA GLY A 83 2.84 11.89 2.80
C GLY A 83 2.45 10.41 2.65
N ALA A 84 3.34 9.59 2.11
CA ALA A 84 3.12 8.15 2.03
C ALA A 84 3.08 7.49 3.42
N ILE A 85 3.96 7.91 4.32
CA ILE A 85 3.93 7.47 5.73
C ILE A 85 2.60 7.87 6.38
N ASP A 86 2.18 9.13 6.27
CA ASP A 86 0.91 9.61 6.80
C ASP A 86 -0.27 8.79 6.26
N ALA A 87 -0.29 8.52 4.94
CA ALA A 87 -1.33 7.74 4.28
C ALA A 87 -1.37 6.27 4.78
N LEU A 88 -0.21 5.64 4.95
CA LEU A 88 -0.12 4.26 5.44
C LEU A 88 -0.53 4.13 6.91
N LEU A 89 -0.15 5.08 7.77
CA LEU A 89 -0.60 5.11 9.16
C LEU A 89 -2.12 5.28 9.25
N ALA A 90 -2.70 6.17 8.44
CA ALA A 90 -4.14 6.35 8.37
C ALA A 90 -4.86 5.09 7.85
N SER A 91 -4.29 4.40 6.84
CA SER A 91 -4.86 3.18 6.30
C SER A 91 -4.83 2.02 7.32
N GLN A 92 -3.78 1.94 8.15
CA GLN A 92 -3.70 0.91 9.19
C GLN A 92 -4.73 1.15 10.31
N ASN A 93 -4.91 2.40 10.76
CA ASN A 93 -5.97 2.72 11.72
C ASN A 93 -7.37 2.40 11.15
N PHE A 94 -7.62 2.74 9.88
CA PHE A 94 -8.86 2.38 9.17
C PHE A 94 -9.09 0.87 9.21
N SER A 95 -8.06 0.08 8.91
CA SER A 95 -8.14 -1.37 8.83
C SER A 95 -8.44 -2.00 10.19
N LEU A 96 -7.74 -1.56 11.24
CA LEU A 96 -7.98 -2.03 12.61
C LEU A 96 -9.41 -1.72 13.09
N GLU A 97 -9.90 -0.51 12.80
CA GLU A 97 -11.27 -0.14 13.14
C GLU A 97 -12.29 -0.95 12.33
N ALA A 98 -12.02 -1.24 11.05
CA ALA A 98 -12.88 -2.07 10.22
C ALA A 98 -12.98 -3.50 10.78
N GLU A 99 -11.85 -4.12 11.11
CA GLU A 99 -11.80 -5.47 11.71
C GLU A 99 -12.48 -5.50 13.09
N ALA A 100 -12.28 -4.49 13.93
CA ALA A 100 -12.95 -4.35 15.22
C ALA A 100 -14.48 -4.25 15.09
N ASN A 101 -14.99 -3.77 13.96
CA ASN A 101 -16.41 -3.70 13.63
C ASN A 101 -16.90 -4.93 12.82
N GLY A 102 -16.12 -6.02 12.74
CA GLY A 102 -16.53 -7.25 12.07
C GLY A 102 -16.48 -7.20 10.54
N LEU A 103 -15.79 -6.21 9.95
CA LEU A 103 -15.58 -6.13 8.52
C LEU A 103 -14.31 -6.88 8.13
N GLY A 104 -14.29 -7.44 6.92
CA GLY A 104 -13.08 -7.94 6.28
C GLY A 104 -12.37 -6.84 5.52
N ILE A 105 -11.04 -6.89 5.50
CA ILE A 105 -10.20 -5.96 4.73
C ILE A 105 -9.18 -6.73 3.88
N CYS A 106 -8.75 -6.10 2.80
CA CYS A 106 -7.61 -6.57 2.03
C CYS A 106 -6.81 -5.38 1.48
N TYR A 107 -5.52 -5.32 1.81
CA TYR A 107 -4.60 -4.39 1.18
C TYR A 107 -4.28 -4.81 -0.25
N LEU A 108 -4.50 -3.92 -1.21
CA LEU A 108 -4.27 -4.18 -2.62
C LEU A 108 -2.90 -3.62 -3.04
N GLY A 109 -1.86 -4.45 -3.00
CA GLY A 109 -0.48 -4.08 -3.40
C GLY A 109 -0.37 -3.62 -4.87
N THR A 110 -1.35 -3.94 -5.69
CA THR A 110 -1.47 -3.53 -7.09
C THR A 110 -1.71 -2.04 -7.29
N THR A 111 -2.01 -1.29 -6.23
CA THR A 111 -2.21 0.18 -6.28
C THR A 111 -1.01 0.90 -6.89
N THR A 112 0.20 0.56 -6.47
CA THR A 112 1.42 1.18 -7.01
C THR A 112 1.76 0.69 -8.41
N TYR A 113 1.33 -0.52 -8.80
CA TYR A 113 1.59 -1.10 -10.12
C TYR A 113 0.81 -0.37 -11.23
N ASN A 114 -0.41 0.04 -10.92
CA ASN A 114 -1.34 0.68 -11.85
C ASN A 114 -1.71 2.11 -11.40
N ALA A 115 -0.79 2.76 -10.71
CA ALA A 115 -1.02 4.10 -10.14
C ALA A 115 -1.39 5.15 -11.19
N ALA A 116 -0.87 5.05 -12.42
CA ALA A 116 -1.20 5.98 -13.50
C ALA A 116 -2.70 5.96 -13.85
N ASP A 117 -3.28 4.76 -13.97
CA ASP A 117 -4.71 4.62 -14.22
C ASP A 117 -5.55 5.07 -13.03
N ILE A 118 -5.12 4.75 -11.81
CA ILE A 118 -5.81 5.21 -10.59
C ILE A 118 -5.82 6.74 -10.51
N VAL A 119 -4.69 7.41 -10.82
CA VAL A 119 -4.61 8.88 -10.90
C VAL A 119 -5.65 9.43 -11.89
N ARG A 120 -5.74 8.82 -13.08
CA ARG A 120 -6.69 9.22 -14.11
C ARG A 120 -8.14 8.98 -13.70
N ILE A 121 -8.46 7.78 -13.21
CA ILE A 121 -9.82 7.37 -12.83
C ILE A 121 -10.35 8.20 -11.66
N LEU A 122 -9.51 8.42 -10.65
CA LEU A 122 -9.89 9.19 -9.46
C LEU A 122 -9.68 10.71 -9.63
N HIS A 123 -9.27 11.17 -10.81
CA HIS A 123 -9.00 12.59 -11.10
C HIS A 123 -8.06 13.24 -10.06
N LEU A 124 -7.01 12.52 -9.67
CA LEU A 124 -6.08 13.03 -8.65
C LEU A 124 -5.27 14.20 -9.23
N PRO A 125 -5.28 15.36 -8.56
CA PRO A 125 -4.52 16.52 -9.05
C PRO A 125 -3.02 16.31 -8.85
N ARG A 126 -2.22 17.16 -9.53
CA ARG A 126 -0.78 17.22 -9.29
C ARG A 126 -0.48 17.42 -7.80
N GLY A 127 0.48 16.70 -7.25
CA GLY A 127 0.80 16.68 -5.83
C GLY A 127 0.03 15.65 -5.02
N VAL A 128 -0.80 14.80 -5.67
CA VAL A 128 -1.52 13.70 -5.03
C VAL A 128 -1.17 12.38 -5.71
N VAL A 129 -0.65 11.41 -4.95
CA VAL A 129 -0.18 10.11 -5.45
C VAL A 129 -0.86 8.97 -4.69
N PRO A 130 -1.48 7.98 -5.36
CA PRO A 130 -2.06 6.82 -4.68
C PRO A 130 -0.94 5.94 -4.10
N VAL A 131 -1.06 5.59 -2.82
CA VAL A 131 -0.07 4.81 -2.08
C VAL A 131 -0.56 3.39 -1.84
N THR A 132 -1.78 3.25 -1.35
CA THR A 132 -2.41 1.95 -1.12
C THR A 132 -3.92 2.05 -1.25
N THR A 133 -4.55 0.93 -1.60
CA THR A 133 -6.01 0.80 -1.60
C THR A 133 -6.37 -0.35 -0.67
N VAL A 134 -7.34 -0.12 0.20
CA VAL A 134 -7.94 -1.13 1.07
C VAL A 134 -9.31 -1.48 0.52
N ALA A 135 -9.50 -2.73 0.13
CA ALA A 135 -10.82 -3.29 -0.10
C ALA A 135 -11.47 -3.58 1.25
N VAL A 136 -12.71 -3.18 1.46
CA VAL A 136 -13.44 -3.37 2.71
C VAL A 136 -14.86 -3.82 2.44
N GLY A 137 -15.35 -4.75 3.26
CA GLY A 137 -16.74 -5.26 3.15
C GLY A 137 -17.07 -6.26 4.23
N TYR A 138 -18.30 -6.73 4.24
CA TYR A 138 -18.67 -7.84 5.12
C TYR A 138 -18.08 -9.14 4.55
N PRO A 139 -17.38 -9.95 5.37
CA PRO A 139 -16.84 -11.22 4.90
C PRO A 139 -17.98 -12.17 4.50
N ALA A 140 -17.85 -12.81 3.34
CA ALA A 140 -18.82 -13.80 2.85
C ALA A 140 -18.72 -15.14 3.61
N GLU A 141 -17.56 -15.43 4.17
CA GLU A 141 -17.22 -16.64 4.93
C GLU A 141 -16.55 -16.24 6.24
N PRO A 142 -16.50 -17.13 7.25
CA PRO A 142 -15.73 -16.88 8.46
C PRO A 142 -14.30 -16.47 8.10
N LEU A 143 -13.75 -15.51 8.84
CA LEU A 143 -12.37 -15.07 8.64
C LEU A 143 -11.44 -16.28 8.76
N PRO A 144 -10.48 -16.44 7.84
CA PRO A 144 -9.51 -17.51 7.91
C PRO A 144 -8.64 -17.37 9.17
N GLU A 145 -7.98 -18.45 9.56
CA GLU A 145 -6.96 -18.39 10.58
C GLU A 145 -5.87 -17.36 10.22
N LEU A 146 -5.28 -16.77 11.23
CA LEU A 146 -4.20 -15.80 11.02
C LEU A 146 -3.02 -16.49 10.33
N THR A 147 -2.54 -15.87 9.28
CA THR A 147 -1.35 -16.35 8.57
C THR A 147 -0.10 -16.25 9.45
N ASP A 148 0.79 -17.23 9.33
CA ASP A 148 2.06 -17.26 10.05
C ASP A 148 2.89 -16.00 9.82
N ARG A 149 3.68 -15.67 10.83
CA ARG A 149 4.69 -14.62 10.78
C ARG A 149 6.05 -15.21 11.11
N LEU A 150 7.10 -14.58 10.63
CA LEU A 150 8.45 -14.90 11.10
C LEU A 150 8.55 -14.66 12.61
N PRO A 151 9.42 -15.40 13.33
CA PRO A 151 9.70 -15.15 14.73
C PRO A 151 10.07 -13.68 14.98
N LEU A 152 9.68 -13.15 16.14
CA LEU A 152 9.88 -11.72 16.43
C LEU A 152 11.35 -11.29 16.36
N GLU A 153 12.26 -12.14 16.78
CA GLU A 153 13.71 -11.95 16.73
C GLU A 153 14.27 -11.84 15.30
N ALA A 154 13.51 -12.29 14.31
CA ALA A 154 13.89 -12.15 12.90
C ALA A 154 13.66 -10.74 12.36
N VAL A 155 12.82 -9.95 12.99
CA VAL A 155 12.43 -8.61 12.52
C VAL A 155 12.74 -7.52 13.54
N VAL A 156 13.09 -7.89 14.78
CA VAL A 156 13.42 -6.95 15.85
C VAL A 156 14.91 -7.01 16.18
N HIS A 157 15.59 -5.91 15.97
CA HIS A 157 16.98 -5.72 16.35
C HIS A 157 17.06 -4.76 17.55
N ARG A 158 17.99 -5.02 18.49
CA ARG A 158 18.21 -4.14 19.65
C ARG A 158 19.49 -3.34 19.42
N ASP A 159 19.40 -2.05 19.63
CA ASP A 159 20.46 -1.03 19.47
C ASP A 159 20.97 -0.90 18.02
N ASN A 160 21.41 -1.99 17.39
CA ASN A 160 21.97 -2.02 16.05
C ASN A 160 21.33 -3.13 15.21
N TYR A 161 21.27 -2.91 13.89
CA TYR A 161 20.88 -3.94 12.94
C TYR A 161 21.91 -5.08 13.00
N ARG A 162 21.44 -6.32 13.08
CA ARG A 162 22.26 -7.52 13.01
C ARG A 162 21.94 -8.24 11.70
N ASP A 163 22.96 -8.45 10.89
CA ASP A 163 22.82 -9.16 9.62
C ASP A 163 22.61 -10.66 9.83
N TYR A 164 22.05 -11.32 8.84
CA TYR A 164 21.68 -12.73 8.88
C TYR A 164 22.87 -13.60 8.44
N THR A 165 23.13 -14.68 9.20
CA THR A 165 23.95 -15.78 8.72
C THR A 165 23.10 -16.80 7.96
N PRO A 166 23.71 -17.62 7.07
CA PRO A 166 22.96 -18.68 6.38
C PRO A 166 22.24 -19.62 7.34
N GLU A 167 22.86 -19.97 8.46
CA GLU A 167 22.29 -20.86 9.48
C GLU A 167 21.06 -20.23 10.12
N TRP A 168 21.14 -18.96 10.48
CA TRP A 168 20.02 -18.25 11.08
C TRP A 168 18.87 -18.03 10.08
N ILE A 169 19.15 -17.75 8.81
CA ILE A 169 18.12 -17.70 7.76
C ILE A 169 17.36 -19.02 7.69
N ASN A 170 18.07 -20.15 7.67
CA ASN A 170 17.46 -21.47 7.64
C ASN A 170 16.56 -21.71 8.86
N GLU A 171 17.00 -21.33 10.04
CA GLU A 171 16.23 -21.46 11.28
C GLU A 171 14.95 -20.61 11.24
N VAL A 172 15.07 -19.35 10.86
CA VAL A 172 13.96 -18.37 10.84
C VAL A 172 12.86 -18.76 9.84
N TRP A 173 13.23 -19.36 8.71
CA TRP A 173 12.28 -19.74 7.66
C TRP A 173 11.78 -21.18 7.75
N ALA A 174 12.38 -22.01 8.61
CA ALA A 174 12.13 -23.46 8.68
C ALA A 174 10.63 -23.80 8.84
N ALA A 175 9.93 -23.15 9.77
CA ALA A 175 8.51 -23.40 10.00
C ALA A 175 7.65 -23.09 8.79
N ARG A 176 7.91 -21.94 8.12
CA ARG A 176 7.18 -21.53 6.92
C ARG A 176 7.47 -22.48 5.74
N GLU A 177 8.72 -22.87 5.56
CA GLU A 177 9.10 -23.80 4.48
C GLU A 177 8.51 -25.20 4.69
N ALA A 178 8.33 -25.62 5.93
CA ALA A 178 7.73 -26.91 6.28
C ALA A 178 6.19 -26.90 6.32
N SER A 179 5.53 -25.77 6.11
CA SER A 179 4.08 -25.64 6.20
C SER A 179 3.36 -26.38 5.07
N GLU A 180 2.12 -26.86 5.33
CA GLU A 180 1.26 -27.48 4.32
C GLU A 180 0.94 -26.52 3.17
N GLU A 181 0.79 -25.21 3.47
CA GLU A 181 0.59 -24.19 2.45
C GLU A 181 1.78 -24.14 1.49
N THR A 182 3.01 -24.15 2.03
CA THR A 182 4.21 -24.16 1.20
C THR A 182 4.28 -25.44 0.36
N ALA A 183 4.00 -26.60 0.93
CA ALA A 183 4.00 -27.87 0.17
C ALA A 183 3.01 -27.83 -1.00
N ARG A 184 1.80 -27.31 -0.78
CA ARG A 184 0.80 -27.11 -1.84
C ARG A 184 1.31 -26.18 -2.92
N LEU A 185 1.85 -25.02 -2.54
CA LEU A 185 2.39 -24.03 -3.50
C LEU A 185 3.53 -24.60 -4.34
N LEU A 186 4.41 -25.42 -3.75
CA LEU A 186 5.51 -26.07 -4.46
C LEU A 186 4.97 -27.05 -5.52
N ALA A 187 3.97 -27.85 -5.16
CA ALA A 187 3.33 -28.81 -6.08
C ALA A 187 2.60 -28.09 -7.22
N GLU A 188 1.83 -27.05 -6.92
CA GLU A 188 1.08 -26.27 -7.92
C GLU A 188 2.00 -25.57 -8.94
N ASN A 189 3.19 -25.13 -8.52
CA ASN A 189 4.12 -24.37 -9.36
C ASN A 189 5.27 -25.22 -9.93
N GLU A 190 5.39 -26.48 -9.55
CA GLU A 190 6.47 -27.39 -9.95
C GLU A 190 7.85 -26.82 -9.67
N LEU A 191 8.03 -26.15 -8.51
CA LEU A 191 9.26 -25.51 -8.10
C LEU A 191 9.83 -26.14 -6.82
N PRO A 192 11.16 -26.16 -6.64
CA PRO A 192 11.80 -26.92 -5.56
C PRO A 192 11.75 -26.23 -4.20
N ASN A 193 11.50 -24.92 -4.13
CA ASN A 193 11.43 -24.17 -2.87
C ASN A 193 10.60 -22.89 -3.01
N LEU A 194 10.16 -22.37 -1.86
CA LEU A 194 9.28 -21.20 -1.77
C LEU A 194 9.94 -19.92 -2.33
N ALA A 195 11.25 -19.74 -2.13
CA ALA A 195 11.97 -18.57 -2.63
C ALA A 195 11.90 -18.45 -4.16
N ARG A 196 11.96 -19.57 -4.88
CA ARG A 196 11.82 -19.59 -6.33
C ARG A 196 10.39 -19.26 -6.79
N ILE A 197 9.37 -19.60 -6.03
CA ILE A 197 8.00 -19.15 -6.33
C ILE A 197 7.92 -17.63 -6.29
N PHE A 198 8.51 -16.99 -5.27
CA PHE A 198 8.53 -15.53 -5.17
C PHE A 198 9.32 -14.87 -6.30
N THR A 199 10.46 -15.45 -6.70
CA THR A 199 11.37 -14.81 -7.68
C THR A 199 11.07 -15.16 -9.14
N GLU A 200 10.45 -16.30 -9.41
CA GLU A 200 10.24 -16.82 -10.77
C GLU A 200 8.77 -16.81 -11.22
N ARG A 201 7.80 -16.69 -10.28
CA ARG A 201 6.36 -16.69 -10.58
C ARG A 201 5.64 -15.43 -10.12
N ARG A 202 5.85 -14.98 -8.88
CA ARG A 202 5.04 -13.92 -8.26
C ARG A 202 5.65 -12.52 -8.42
N TYR A 203 6.93 -12.38 -8.16
CA TYR A 203 7.64 -11.09 -8.13
C TYR A 203 8.93 -11.18 -8.95
N THR A 204 8.78 -11.42 -10.24
CA THR A 204 9.93 -11.58 -11.14
C THR A 204 10.73 -10.29 -11.23
N THR A 205 12.04 -10.40 -11.49
CA THR A 205 12.90 -9.23 -11.69
C THR A 205 12.36 -8.30 -12.78
N ALA A 206 11.84 -8.88 -13.88
CA ALA A 206 11.28 -8.11 -15.00
C ALA A 206 10.05 -7.30 -14.57
N ASP A 207 9.12 -7.92 -13.82
CA ASP A 207 7.93 -7.24 -13.31
C ASP A 207 8.28 -6.18 -12.28
N ASN A 208 9.18 -6.49 -11.34
CA ASN A 208 9.63 -5.54 -10.33
C ASN A 208 10.24 -4.29 -10.97
N LEU A 209 11.08 -4.44 -11.99
CA LEU A 209 11.68 -3.31 -12.71
C LEU A 209 10.63 -2.53 -13.51
N ARG A 210 9.69 -3.23 -14.16
CA ARG A 210 8.61 -2.60 -14.93
C ARG A 210 7.72 -1.74 -14.04
N PHE A 211 7.21 -2.30 -12.94
CA PHE A 211 6.34 -1.58 -12.03
C PHE A 211 7.05 -0.45 -11.27
N SER A 212 8.32 -0.67 -10.90
CA SER A 212 9.14 0.38 -10.30
C SER A 212 9.31 1.60 -11.23
N ARG A 213 9.60 1.36 -12.52
CA ARG A 213 9.69 2.44 -13.52
C ARG A 213 8.35 3.15 -13.71
N ALA A 214 7.27 2.38 -13.86
CA ALA A 214 5.93 2.95 -14.03
C ALA A 214 5.55 3.85 -12.83
N TYR A 215 5.83 3.42 -11.61
CA TYR A 215 5.53 4.22 -10.43
C TYR A 215 6.42 5.48 -10.32
N LEU A 216 7.71 5.37 -10.67
CA LEU A 216 8.60 6.55 -10.79
C LEU A 216 8.07 7.57 -11.78
N ASP A 217 7.53 7.13 -12.92
CA ASP A 217 6.95 8.03 -13.92
C ASP A 217 5.68 8.72 -13.40
N VAL A 218 4.86 8.02 -12.60
CA VAL A 218 3.73 8.64 -11.89
C VAL A 218 4.22 9.69 -10.91
N LEU A 219 5.24 9.39 -10.09
CA LEU A 219 5.79 10.35 -9.14
C LEU A 219 6.30 11.62 -9.85
N ARG A 220 7.00 11.47 -10.99
CA ARG A 220 7.45 12.60 -11.83
C ARG A 220 6.26 13.38 -12.39
N GLY A 221 5.28 12.68 -12.96
CA GLY A 221 4.07 13.31 -13.51
C GLY A 221 3.28 14.08 -12.46
N GLN A 222 3.26 13.60 -11.22
CA GLN A 222 2.63 14.24 -10.07
C GLN A 222 3.54 15.30 -9.39
N GLY A 223 4.75 15.54 -9.91
CA GLY A 223 5.64 16.61 -9.46
C GLY A 223 6.47 16.29 -8.21
N MET A 224 6.65 15.02 -7.87
CA MET A 224 7.39 14.63 -6.66
C MET A 224 8.92 14.59 -6.86
N PHE A 225 9.41 15.01 -8.01
CA PHE A 225 10.84 15.08 -8.35
C PHE A 225 11.24 16.41 -8.97
N GLU A 226 10.47 17.47 -8.71
CA GLU A 226 10.89 18.82 -9.12
C GLU A 226 11.95 19.33 -8.13
N PHE A 227 13.16 18.82 -8.31
CA PHE A 227 14.31 19.44 -7.70
C PHE A 227 14.68 20.66 -8.53
N ASP A 228 14.52 21.82 -7.98
CA ASP A 228 15.23 22.99 -8.49
C ASP A 228 16.70 22.83 -8.06
N LEU A 229 17.43 22.03 -8.83
CA LEU A 229 18.89 21.86 -8.70
C LEU A 229 19.63 23.07 -9.30
N LYS A 230 19.04 24.23 -9.26
CA LYS A 230 19.76 25.48 -9.54
C LYS A 230 20.52 25.85 -8.26
N ASP A 231 21.78 25.44 -8.26
CA ASP A 231 22.82 26.04 -7.40
C ASP A 231 22.83 27.54 -7.56
#